data_7fd679e30509d9034e624c87aa52a37a
#
_entry.id   7fd679e30509d9034e624c87aa52a37a
#
_cell.length_a   1.000
_cell.length_b   1.000
_cell.length_c   1.000
_cell.angle_alpha   90.00
_cell.angle_beta   90.00
_cell.angle_gamma   90.00
#
_symmetry.space_group_name_H-M   'P 1'
#
loop_
_entity.id
_entity.type
_entity.pdbx_description
1 polymer ?
#
loop_
_entity_poly.entity_id
_entity_poly.type
_entity_poly.pdbx_seq_one_letter_code
_entity_poly.pdbx_strand_id
1 'polypeptide(L)' 'TAIEYGFVAGLIALVCIGAFTAIGTKLSTRFDTFARNLS' A
#
# COMPACT_ATOMS: atom_id res chain seq x y z
N THR A 1 11.40 -6.07 -26.53
CA THR A 1 11.99 -6.44 -25.22
C THR A 1 11.72 -5.40 -24.15
N ALA A 2 11.90 -4.12 -24.49
CA ALA A 2 11.64 -3.04 -23.53
C ALA A 2 10.17 -3.01 -23.10
N ILE A 3 9.27 -3.31 -24.01
CA ILE A 3 7.84 -3.33 -23.74
C ILE A 3 7.49 -4.47 -22.79
N GLU A 4 8.10 -5.61 -22.96
CA GLU A 4 7.85 -6.76 -22.09
C GLU A 4 8.30 -6.48 -20.67
N TYR A 5 9.47 -5.92 -20.50
CA TYR A 5 9.95 -5.54 -19.18
C TYR A 5 9.11 -4.43 -18.58
N GLY A 6 8.69 -3.48 -19.40
CA GLY A 6 7.83 -2.41 -18.95
C GLY A 6 6.50 -2.91 -18.41
N PHE A 7 5.93 -3.92 -19.07
CA PHE A 7 4.68 -4.52 -18.63
C PHE A 7 4.85 -5.22 -17.29
N VAL A 8 5.90 -6.01 -17.16
CA VAL A 8 6.18 -6.72 -15.92
C VAL A 8 6.45 -5.73 -14.78
N ALA A 9 7.26 -4.72 -15.04
CA ALA A 9 7.55 -3.69 -14.05
C ALA A 9 6.29 -2.96 -13.61
N GLY A 10 5.40 -2.69 -14.56
CA GLY A 10 4.13 -2.05 -14.27
C GLY A 10 3.24 -2.89 -13.37
N LEU A 11 3.20 -4.20 -13.61
CA LEU A 11 2.44 -5.10 -12.77
C LEU A 11 2.98 -5.15 -11.35
N ILE A 12 4.29 -5.22 -11.22
CA ILE A 12 4.93 -5.22 -9.90
C ILE A 12 4.63 -3.92 -9.17
N ALA A 13 4.72 -2.81 -9.88
CA ALA A 13 4.44 -1.50 -9.29
C ALA A 13 3.00 -1.42 -8.80
N LEU A 14 2.04 -1.92 -9.57
CA LEU A 14 0.64 -1.91 -9.15
C LEU A 14 0.42 -2.75 -7.91
N VAL A 15 1.04 -3.93 -7.85
CA VAL A 15 0.93 -4.79 -6.67
C VAL A 15 1.53 -4.12 -5.45
N CYS A 16 2.68 -3.48 -5.62
CA CYS A 16 3.33 -2.77 -4.50
C CYS A 16 2.49 -1.61 -4.02
N ILE A 17 1.92 -0.82 -4.93
CA ILE A 17 1.06 0.30 -4.56
C ILE A 17 -0.16 -0.21 -3.80
N GLY A 18 -0.78 -1.28 -4.26
CA GLY A 18 -1.91 -1.89 -3.58
C GLY A 18 -1.55 -2.36 -2.18
N ALA A 19 -0.40 -3.01 -2.04
CA ALA A 19 0.06 -3.49 -0.75
C ALA A 19 0.33 -2.33 0.21
N PHE A 20 1.00 -1.29 -0.25
CA PHE A 20 1.28 -0.11 0.58
C PHE A 20 0.00 0.59 0.99
N THR A 21 -0.96 0.68 0.09
CA THR A 21 -2.26 1.29 0.39
C THR A 21 -2.98 0.52 1.48
N ALA A 22 -2.99 -0.81 1.38
CA ALA A 22 -3.65 -1.65 2.38
C ALA A 22 -2.98 -1.53 3.74
N ILE A 23 -1.65 -1.53 3.77
CA ILE A 23 -0.90 -1.37 5.01
C ILE A 23 -1.16 0.00 5.60
N GLY A 24 -1.13 1.05 4.78
CA GLY A 24 -1.36 2.41 5.23
C GLY A 24 -2.73 2.59 5.84
N THR A 25 -3.75 1.99 5.23
CA THR A 25 -5.11 2.08 5.75
C THR A 25 -5.24 1.39 7.11
N LYS A 26 -4.67 0.21 7.23
CA LYS A 26 -4.72 -0.52 8.51
C LYS A 26 -3.94 0.21 9.59
N LEU A 27 -2.79 0.74 9.24
CA LEU A 27 -1.97 1.48 10.20
C LEU A 27 -2.69 2.74 10.66
N SER A 28 -3.31 3.46 9.74
CA SER A 28 -4.07 4.66 10.07
C SER A 28 -5.22 4.33 11.01
N THR A 29 -5.91 3.22 10.77
CA THR A 29 -7.01 2.77 11.62
C THR A 29 -6.51 2.44 13.03
N ARG A 30 -5.36 1.78 13.12
CA ARG A 30 -4.78 1.44 14.41
C ARG A 30 -4.38 2.67 15.20
N PHE A 31 -3.76 3.64 14.54
CA PHE A 31 -3.42 4.88 15.21
C PHE A 31 -4.64 5.66 15.64
N ASP A 32 -5.68 5.65 14.84
CA ASP A 32 -6.93 6.31 15.20
C ASP A 32 -7.55 5.67 16.45
N THR A 33 -7.58 4.35 16.49
CA THR A 33 -8.08 3.64 17.66
C THR A 33 -7.26 3.95 18.90
N PHE A 34 -5.94 3.98 18.74
CA PHE A 34 -5.04 4.28 19.83
C PHE A 34 -5.28 5.69 20.38
N ALA A 35 -5.42 6.64 19.49
CA ALA A 35 -5.67 8.03 19.88
C ALA A 35 -6.97 8.18 20.64
N ARG A 36 -8.01 7.46 20.21
CA ARG A 36 -9.29 7.50 20.88
C ARG A 36 -9.22 6.90 22.28
N ASN A 37 -8.42 5.86 22.44
CA ASN A 37 -8.26 5.23 23.74
C ASN A 37 -7.47 6.10 24.71
N LEU A 38 -6.63 6.99 24.20
CA LEU A 38 -5.85 7.89 25.04
C LEU A 38 -6.67 9.05 25.56
N SER A 39 -7.62 9.49 24.77
CA SER A 39 -8.47 10.64 25.15
C SER A 39 -9.83 10.18 25.59
#